data_a75d0cac006de3e0b28d2d79cc0714b4
#
_entry.id   a75d0cac006de3e0b28d2d79cc0714b4
#
_cell.length_a   1.000
_cell.length_b   1.000
_cell.length_c   1.000
_cell.angle_alpha   90.00
_cell.angle_beta   90.00
_cell.angle_gamma   90.00
#
_symmetry.space_group_name_H-M   'P 1'
#
loop_
_entity.id
_entity.type
_entity.pdbx_description
1 polymer ?
#
loop_
_entity_poly.entity_id
_entity_poly.type
_entity_poly.pdbx_seq_one_letter_code
_entity_poly.pdbx_strand_id
1 'polypeptide(L)'
;MKDWWEQLMHLSDYFHKMGVVLSRVNNSCRVASREPVNTSQTVSSICDREVNSAGSDHSSIMPIGNKACEPEEVLVPACPEIACVERGYITPHQVYNLLNGEEGQPALYDLYYILILDCRSAERYKVSHVVTARAAVTVIHPGLGCLISCTELQKYSIILLYAEEGCSPVGSVKARADSPDLQRCFFQLSALGMDPVILLGGFSAFNALYPFLCTPRMVLLEPERHTLIIYPSEILEGALYQGSVSQASDYRIIKNLHITHVVNATANSPDAFPNTLCYLRLCLSDNAQQDLVEALPLASRFISRALKAEPSGRVLVHCSMGRSRSSAITLAFLMEHRCWSLLNALRWLKERRACTAPNVNFLRQLLTYEEQLFGSRLTCLDDIRR
;
A
#
# COMPACT_ATOMS: atom_id res chain seq x y z
N MET A 1 -19.50 8.34 25.95
CA MET A 1 -20.30 8.13 24.73
C MET A 1 -20.11 9.24 23.70
N LYS A 2 -19.85 10.51 24.09
CA LYS A 2 -19.53 11.58 23.14
C LYS A 2 -18.16 11.38 22.47
N ASP A 3 -17.15 10.99 23.23
CA ASP A 3 -15.77 10.78 22.70
C ASP A 3 -15.67 9.65 21.67
N TRP A 4 -16.56 8.66 21.76
CA TRP A 4 -16.61 7.52 20.85
C TRP A 4 -17.20 7.89 19.47
N TRP A 5 -18.15 8.80 19.44
CA TRP A 5 -18.74 9.35 18.20
C TRP A 5 -17.76 10.28 17.46
N GLU A 6 -16.95 11.06 18.18
CA GLU A 6 -15.92 11.88 17.57
C GLU A 6 -14.80 11.03 16.95
N GLN A 7 -14.42 9.93 17.59
CA GLN A 7 -13.46 8.97 17.01
C GLN A 7 -14.02 8.26 15.77
N LEU A 8 -15.31 7.93 15.74
CA LEU A 8 -15.97 7.33 14.56
C LEU A 8 -16.09 8.32 13.39
N MET A 9 -16.34 9.59 13.66
CA MET A 9 -16.36 10.65 12.64
C MET A 9 -14.96 10.87 12.08
N HIS A 10 -13.91 10.79 12.90
CA HIS A 10 -12.52 10.81 12.43
C HIS A 10 -12.15 9.57 11.59
N LEU A 11 -12.74 8.41 11.86
CA LEU A 11 -12.56 7.21 11.05
C LEU A 11 -13.25 7.33 9.68
N SER A 12 -14.46 7.89 9.61
CA SER A 12 -15.14 8.18 8.34
C SER A 12 -14.34 9.18 7.49
N ASP A 13 -13.83 10.25 8.12
CA ASP A 13 -12.94 11.21 7.48
C ASP A 13 -11.59 10.59 7.09
N TYR A 14 -11.12 9.61 7.86
CA TYR A 14 -9.90 8.88 7.57
C TYR A 14 -10.02 8.01 6.32
N PHE A 15 -11.12 7.27 6.15
CA PHE A 15 -11.39 6.50 4.93
C PHE A 15 -11.68 7.40 3.73
N HIS A 16 -12.32 8.53 3.93
CA HIS A 16 -12.50 9.55 2.89
C HIS A 16 -11.16 10.17 2.46
N LYS A 17 -10.21 10.37 3.40
CA LYS A 17 -8.85 10.86 3.13
C LYS A 17 -7.92 9.79 2.57
N MET A 18 -8.20 8.50 2.78
CA MET A 18 -7.44 7.38 2.23
C MET A 18 -7.81 7.03 0.78
N GLY A 19 -8.70 7.79 0.12
CA GLY A 19 -9.17 7.45 -1.22
C GLY A 19 -10.15 6.26 -1.23
N VAL A 20 -10.54 5.73 -0.06
CA VAL A 20 -11.67 4.81 0.07
C VAL A 20 -12.93 5.67 0.09
N VAL A 21 -13.26 6.25 -1.07
CA VAL A 21 -14.47 7.05 -1.23
C VAL A 21 -15.67 6.11 -1.26
N LEU A 22 -16.38 6.03 -0.16
CA LEU A 22 -17.73 5.51 -0.12
C LEU A 22 -18.63 6.51 -0.86
N SER A 23 -18.72 6.40 -2.19
CA SER A 23 -19.48 7.33 -3.02
C SER A 23 -20.98 7.11 -2.83
N ARG A 24 -21.64 8.04 -2.17
CA ARG A 24 -23.06 8.31 -2.43
C ARG A 24 -23.14 9.02 -3.79
N VAL A 25 -23.38 8.29 -4.86
CA VAL A 25 -23.71 8.90 -6.16
C VAL A 25 -25.20 9.19 -6.21
N ASN A 26 -25.53 10.47 -6.08
CA ASN A 26 -26.80 10.98 -6.57
C ASN A 26 -26.74 11.06 -8.11
N ASN A 27 -27.65 10.34 -8.76
CA ASN A 27 -27.93 10.42 -10.18
C ASN A 27 -28.21 11.85 -10.62
N SER A 28 -27.38 12.43 -11.44
CA SER A 28 -27.77 13.39 -12.49
C SER A 28 -26.54 13.74 -13.34
N CYS A 29 -26.40 13.12 -14.49
CA CYS A 29 -25.61 13.65 -15.60
C CYS A 29 -26.26 13.37 -16.94
N ARG A 30 -26.65 14.48 -17.58
CA ARG A 30 -27.18 14.55 -18.93
C ARG A 30 -26.05 14.23 -19.94
N VAL A 31 -26.42 13.43 -20.92
CA VAL A 31 -25.67 13.09 -22.12
C VAL A 31 -25.42 14.33 -22.98
N ALA A 32 -24.18 14.54 -23.39
CA ALA A 32 -23.86 15.38 -24.56
C ALA A 32 -22.85 14.63 -25.43
N SER A 33 -23.36 14.13 -26.52
CA SER A 33 -22.64 13.54 -27.66
C SER A 33 -21.82 14.58 -28.43
N ARG A 34 -20.58 14.27 -28.77
CA ARG A 34 -19.86 14.86 -29.92
C ARG A 34 -19.02 13.80 -30.61
N GLU A 35 -19.21 13.74 -31.93
CA GLU A 35 -18.60 12.84 -32.90
C GLU A 35 -17.12 13.21 -33.25
N PRO A 36 -16.35 12.29 -33.89
CA PRO A 36 -14.94 12.44 -34.14
C PRO A 36 -14.67 13.09 -35.50
N VAL A 37 -13.62 13.92 -35.56
CA VAL A 37 -13.07 14.43 -36.83
C VAL A 37 -11.77 13.69 -37.13
N ASN A 38 -11.78 13.04 -38.32
CA ASN A 38 -10.64 12.46 -39.04
C ASN A 38 -9.80 13.56 -39.70
N THR A 39 -8.47 13.46 -39.58
CA THR A 39 -7.59 13.87 -40.68
C THR A 39 -6.25 13.14 -40.62
N SER A 40 -6.03 12.31 -41.61
CA SER A 40 -4.76 11.72 -42.03
C SER A 40 -3.93 12.76 -42.80
N GLN A 41 -2.61 12.78 -42.61
CA GLN A 41 -1.66 12.99 -43.72
C GLN A 41 -0.24 12.52 -43.36
N THR A 42 0.27 11.69 -44.21
CA THR A 42 1.61 11.16 -44.44
C THR A 42 2.57 12.22 -44.98
N VAL A 43 3.89 12.07 -44.75
CA VAL A 43 5.02 12.20 -45.67
C VAL A 43 6.33 11.83 -44.95
N SER A 44 6.95 10.81 -45.27
CA SER A 44 8.16 10.27 -45.91
C SER A 44 9.46 11.11 -45.86
N SER A 45 10.52 10.49 -45.33
CA SER A 45 11.77 9.96 -45.90
C SER A 45 13.03 10.85 -46.02
N ILE A 46 14.17 10.16 -45.85
CA ILE A 46 15.51 10.35 -46.50
C ILE A 46 16.47 11.27 -45.69
N CYS A 47 17.74 10.96 -45.38
CA CYS A 47 18.80 10.12 -45.93
C CYS A 47 20.02 10.11 -45.02
N ASP A 48 20.79 9.07 -45.21
CA ASP A 48 22.13 8.75 -44.70
C ASP A 48 23.22 9.82 -44.94
N ARG A 49 24.24 9.77 -44.07
CA ARG A 49 25.64 9.61 -44.51
C ARG A 49 26.63 9.44 -43.32
N GLU A 50 27.39 8.38 -43.42
CA GLU A 50 28.65 8.11 -42.70
C GLU A 50 29.73 9.15 -43.05
N VAL A 51 30.73 9.34 -42.17
CA VAL A 51 32.17 9.24 -42.51
C VAL A 51 33.01 9.22 -41.21
N ASN A 52 33.98 8.33 -41.22
CA ASN A 52 35.06 8.04 -40.27
C ASN A 52 36.05 9.20 -40.02
N SER A 53 36.69 9.23 -38.80
CA SER A 53 38.14 8.98 -38.65
C SER A 53 38.65 9.28 -37.24
N ALA A 54 39.31 8.31 -36.71
CA ALA A 54 40.54 8.21 -35.89
C ALA A 54 41.03 9.36 -34.98
N GLY A 55 41.26 9.00 -33.71
CA GLY A 55 42.57 9.21 -33.02
C GLY A 55 42.60 10.19 -31.85
N SER A 56 42.90 9.63 -30.72
CA SER A 56 43.86 10.01 -29.68
C SER A 56 43.31 10.17 -28.26
N ASP A 57 43.95 9.40 -27.37
CA ASP A 57 43.82 9.40 -25.91
C ASP A 57 43.96 10.77 -25.28
N HIS A 58 43.01 11.10 -24.35
CA HIS A 58 43.34 11.81 -23.12
C HIS A 58 42.24 11.54 -22.08
N SER A 59 42.69 10.97 -20.95
CA SER A 59 41.96 10.80 -19.72
C SER A 59 41.36 12.12 -19.22
N SER A 60 40.04 12.20 -19.24
CA SER A 60 39.34 13.27 -18.58
C SER A 60 38.14 12.65 -17.82
N ILE A 61 38.14 12.82 -16.54
CA ILE A 61 37.05 12.51 -15.62
C ILE A 61 35.81 13.24 -16.11
N MET A 62 34.88 12.46 -16.63
CA MET A 62 33.56 12.99 -17.03
C MET A 62 32.73 13.27 -15.77
N PRO A 63 32.09 14.43 -15.66
CA PRO A 63 31.06 14.66 -14.65
C PRO A 63 29.89 13.75 -14.95
N ILE A 64 29.38 13.10 -13.90
CA ILE A 64 28.14 12.30 -13.94
C ILE A 64 27.02 13.23 -14.45
N GLY A 65 26.63 13.03 -15.68
CA GLY A 65 25.52 13.77 -16.29
C GLY A 65 24.25 13.54 -15.47
N ASN A 66 23.79 14.60 -14.81
CA ASN A 66 22.43 14.72 -14.32
C ASN A 66 21.51 14.60 -15.56
N LYS A 67 20.96 13.41 -15.78
CA LYS A 67 19.70 13.32 -16.51
C LYS A 67 18.67 13.99 -15.64
N ALA A 68 18.41 15.27 -15.88
CA ALA A 68 17.21 15.92 -15.40
C ALA A 68 16.04 15.03 -15.84
N CYS A 69 15.32 14.44 -14.88
CA CYS A 69 13.99 13.94 -15.14
C CYS A 69 13.19 15.18 -15.58
N GLU A 70 12.85 15.27 -16.87
CA GLU A 70 11.84 16.23 -17.29
C GLU A 70 10.60 15.96 -16.45
N PRO A 71 9.95 16.98 -15.87
CA PRO A 71 8.67 16.83 -15.21
C PRO A 71 7.65 16.56 -16.32
N GLU A 72 7.52 15.31 -16.77
CA GLU A 72 6.24 14.89 -17.34
C GLU A 72 5.20 15.30 -16.28
N GLU A 73 4.13 15.99 -16.70
CA GLU A 73 2.89 16.03 -15.93
C GLU A 73 2.60 14.58 -15.57
N VAL A 74 3.05 14.17 -14.39
CA VAL A 74 2.81 12.84 -13.88
C VAL A 74 1.33 12.87 -13.53
N LEU A 75 0.51 12.62 -14.55
CA LEU A 75 -0.72 11.89 -14.35
C LEU A 75 -0.26 10.71 -13.49
N VAL A 76 -0.47 10.83 -12.17
CA VAL A 76 -0.39 9.69 -11.25
C VAL A 76 -1.20 8.64 -12.00
N PRO A 77 -0.58 7.57 -12.54
CA PRO A 77 -1.37 6.55 -13.19
C PRO A 77 -2.37 6.17 -12.12
N ALA A 78 -3.66 6.39 -12.41
CA ALA A 78 -4.72 6.02 -11.48
C ALA A 78 -4.38 4.59 -11.11
N CYS A 79 -3.89 4.40 -9.87
CA CYS A 79 -3.40 3.10 -9.46
C CYS A 79 -4.54 2.16 -9.78
N PRO A 80 -4.38 1.11 -10.59
CA PRO A 80 -5.46 0.18 -10.92
C PRO A 80 -6.19 -0.28 -9.66
N GLU A 81 -5.49 -0.32 -8.55
CA GLU A 81 -5.95 -0.63 -7.22
C GLU A 81 -6.98 0.37 -6.69
N ILE A 82 -6.72 1.68 -6.80
CA ILE A 82 -7.68 2.71 -6.38
C ILE A 82 -8.97 2.60 -7.20
N ALA A 83 -8.86 2.41 -8.50
CA ALA A 83 -10.01 2.19 -9.36
C ALA A 83 -10.81 0.92 -8.98
N CYS A 84 -10.14 -0.12 -8.48
CA CYS A 84 -10.79 -1.34 -8.00
C CYS A 84 -11.54 -1.10 -6.70
N VAL A 85 -10.97 -0.36 -5.74
CA VAL A 85 -11.62 -0.03 -4.45
C VAL A 85 -12.86 0.85 -4.69
N GLU A 86 -12.76 1.85 -5.54
CA GLU A 86 -13.91 2.70 -5.94
C GLU A 86 -15.07 1.90 -6.55
N ARG A 87 -14.80 0.71 -7.08
CA ARG A 87 -15.79 -0.22 -7.65
C ARG A 87 -16.24 -1.31 -6.67
N GLY A 88 -15.88 -1.24 -5.40
CA GLY A 88 -16.20 -2.25 -4.41
C GLY A 88 -15.27 -3.47 -4.46
N TYR A 89 -14.05 -3.32 -4.99
CA TYR A 89 -13.02 -4.36 -5.02
C TYR A 89 -11.76 -3.90 -4.27
N ILE A 90 -11.03 -4.87 -3.71
CA ILE A 90 -9.79 -4.64 -2.96
C ILE A 90 -8.73 -5.66 -3.36
N THR A 91 -7.48 -5.22 -3.48
CA THR A 91 -6.36 -6.10 -3.82
C THR A 91 -5.83 -6.87 -2.60
N PRO A 92 -5.13 -8.01 -2.80
CA PRO A 92 -4.46 -8.71 -1.71
C PRO A 92 -3.48 -7.82 -0.92
N HIS A 93 -2.76 -6.92 -1.58
CA HIS A 93 -1.80 -5.99 -0.95
C HIS A 93 -2.50 -4.96 -0.05
N GLN A 94 -3.63 -4.44 -0.50
CA GLN A 94 -4.45 -3.54 0.32
C GLN A 94 -5.01 -4.27 1.54
N VAL A 95 -5.52 -5.50 1.37
CA VAL A 95 -5.97 -6.33 2.51
C VAL A 95 -4.82 -6.60 3.47
N TYR A 96 -3.62 -6.94 2.96
CA TYR A 96 -2.44 -7.10 3.81
C TYR A 96 -2.19 -5.86 4.68
N ASN A 97 -2.19 -4.66 4.10
CA ASN A 97 -1.97 -3.42 4.85
C ASN A 97 -3.12 -3.11 5.83
N LEU A 98 -4.37 -3.41 5.47
CA LEU A 98 -5.51 -3.28 6.38
C LEU A 98 -5.39 -4.20 7.61
N LEU A 99 -4.90 -5.43 7.42
CA LEU A 99 -4.73 -6.39 8.51
C LEU A 99 -3.57 -6.01 9.45
N ASN A 100 -2.62 -5.20 9.00
CA ASN A 100 -1.38 -4.89 9.70
C ASN A 100 -1.30 -3.41 10.14
N GLY A 101 -2.40 -2.86 10.66
CA GLY A 101 -2.44 -1.53 11.28
C GLY A 101 -1.51 -1.43 12.50
N GLU A 102 -0.83 -0.31 12.64
CA GLU A 102 0.09 -0.02 13.75
C GLU A 102 -0.65 0.59 14.96
N GLU A 103 0.03 0.67 16.10
CA GLU A 103 -0.50 1.26 17.33
C GLU A 103 -1.12 2.64 17.07
N GLY A 104 -2.33 2.86 17.56
CA GLY A 104 -3.12 4.06 17.32
C GLY A 104 -3.85 4.08 15.96
N GLN A 105 -3.80 2.99 15.20
CA GLN A 105 -4.58 2.75 14.01
C GLN A 105 -5.49 1.54 14.22
N PRO A 106 -6.63 1.44 13.53
CA PRO A 106 -7.43 0.24 13.53
C PRO A 106 -6.61 -0.97 13.08
N ALA A 107 -6.72 -2.08 13.79
CA ALA A 107 -5.91 -3.27 13.56
C ALA A 107 -6.73 -4.55 13.73
N LEU A 108 -6.10 -5.70 13.43
CA LEU A 108 -6.73 -7.03 13.54
C LEU A 108 -7.29 -7.36 14.92
N TYR A 109 -6.75 -6.80 16.00
CA TYR A 109 -7.24 -7.02 17.35
C TYR A 109 -8.52 -6.25 17.66
N ASP A 110 -8.88 -5.22 16.90
CA ASP A 110 -10.13 -4.48 17.08
C ASP A 110 -11.31 -5.30 16.55
N LEU A 111 -12.27 -5.61 17.45
CA LEU A 111 -13.37 -6.53 17.14
C LEU A 111 -14.26 -6.09 15.99
N TYR A 112 -14.46 -4.78 15.85
CA TYR A 112 -15.36 -4.20 14.86
C TYR A 112 -14.66 -3.45 13.73
N TYR A 113 -13.33 -3.62 13.60
CA TYR A 113 -12.58 -2.99 12.52
C TYR A 113 -12.93 -3.61 11.17
N ILE A 114 -12.74 -4.93 11.04
CA ILE A 114 -12.99 -5.64 9.79
C ILE A 114 -13.73 -6.95 10.03
N LEU A 115 -14.83 -7.17 9.30
CA LEU A 115 -15.52 -8.44 9.18
C LEU A 115 -15.11 -9.10 7.89
N ILE A 116 -14.40 -10.21 7.97
CA ILE A 116 -13.96 -11.00 6.81
C ILE A 116 -14.86 -12.21 6.68
N LEU A 117 -15.52 -12.37 5.52
CA LEU A 117 -16.42 -13.47 5.24
C LEU A 117 -15.87 -14.36 4.12
N ASP A 118 -15.59 -15.60 4.47
CA ASP A 118 -15.19 -16.65 3.54
C ASP A 118 -16.43 -17.28 2.90
N CYS A 119 -16.64 -16.98 1.63
CA CYS A 119 -17.79 -17.47 0.85
C CYS A 119 -17.52 -18.85 0.17
N ARG A 120 -16.43 -19.53 0.54
CA ARG A 120 -16.12 -20.89 0.06
C ARG A 120 -16.91 -21.93 0.86
N SER A 121 -16.79 -23.21 0.45
CA SER A 121 -17.39 -24.30 1.19
C SER A 121 -16.80 -24.47 2.59
N ALA A 122 -17.58 -25.06 3.51
CA ALA A 122 -17.14 -25.30 4.88
C ALA A 122 -15.90 -26.18 4.97
N GLU A 123 -15.69 -27.10 4.03
CA GLU A 123 -14.52 -27.96 3.96
C GLU A 123 -13.27 -27.15 3.63
N ARG A 124 -13.34 -26.24 2.63
CA ARG A 124 -12.21 -25.36 2.26
C ARG A 124 -11.87 -24.39 3.37
N TYR A 125 -12.88 -23.80 4.02
CA TYR A 125 -12.70 -22.94 5.19
C TYR A 125 -11.92 -23.64 6.32
N LYS A 126 -12.29 -24.90 6.63
CA LYS A 126 -11.62 -25.70 7.69
C LYS A 126 -10.16 -26.02 7.36
N VAL A 127 -9.83 -26.16 6.07
CA VAL A 127 -8.44 -26.45 5.65
C VAL A 127 -7.56 -25.22 5.87
N SER A 128 -7.98 -24.06 5.43
CA SER A 128 -7.29 -22.78 5.64
C SER A 128 -8.19 -21.63 5.23
N HIS A 129 -8.13 -20.54 5.97
CA HIS A 129 -8.85 -19.28 5.70
C HIS A 129 -8.00 -18.07 6.12
N VAL A 130 -8.35 -16.88 5.64
CA VAL A 130 -7.69 -15.63 6.06
C VAL A 130 -7.88 -15.46 7.57
N VAL A 131 -6.83 -15.09 8.27
CA VAL A 131 -6.86 -14.90 9.73
C VAL A 131 -8.04 -14.00 10.13
N THR A 132 -8.76 -14.35 11.20
CA THR A 132 -10.00 -13.74 11.68
C THR A 132 -11.23 -13.86 10.77
N ALA A 133 -11.14 -14.49 9.60
CA ALA A 133 -12.30 -14.72 8.74
C ALA A 133 -13.32 -15.63 9.43
N ARG A 134 -14.60 -15.39 9.12
CA ARG A 134 -15.72 -16.28 9.48
C ARG A 134 -16.25 -16.94 8.22
N ALA A 135 -16.70 -18.20 8.32
CA ALA A 135 -17.43 -18.82 7.23
C ALA A 135 -18.71 -18.01 6.96
N ALA A 136 -18.92 -17.55 5.74
CA ALA A 136 -20.04 -16.67 5.38
C ALA A 136 -21.40 -17.24 5.79
N VAL A 137 -21.57 -18.57 5.70
CA VAL A 137 -22.79 -19.27 6.10
C VAL A 137 -23.16 -19.08 7.59
N THR A 138 -22.19 -18.75 8.45
CA THR A 138 -22.44 -18.45 9.88
C THR A 138 -22.95 -17.03 10.12
N VAL A 139 -22.90 -16.18 9.12
CA VAL A 139 -23.36 -14.79 9.15
C VAL A 139 -24.57 -14.59 8.22
N ILE A 140 -24.53 -15.20 7.05
CA ILE A 140 -25.54 -15.14 5.99
C ILE A 140 -25.89 -16.55 5.57
N HIS A 141 -26.98 -17.07 6.14
CA HIS A 141 -27.44 -18.42 5.86
C HIS A 141 -28.27 -18.47 4.58
N PRO A 142 -28.07 -19.45 3.68
CA PRO A 142 -28.78 -19.55 2.39
C PRO A 142 -30.31 -19.55 2.50
N GLY A 143 -30.87 -20.15 3.55
CA GLY A 143 -32.32 -20.29 3.73
C GLY A 143 -32.92 -19.35 4.79
N LEU A 144 -32.13 -18.80 5.71
CA LEU A 144 -32.59 -17.97 6.83
C LEU A 144 -32.21 -16.49 6.67
N GLY A 145 -31.40 -16.15 5.68
CA GLY A 145 -30.89 -14.80 5.49
C GLY A 145 -29.78 -14.44 6.47
N CYS A 146 -29.68 -13.18 6.84
CA CYS A 146 -28.65 -12.68 7.76
C CYS A 146 -28.94 -13.13 9.19
N LEU A 147 -27.95 -13.81 9.82
CA LEU A 147 -28.05 -14.32 11.19
C LEU A 147 -27.56 -13.31 12.24
N ILE A 148 -26.85 -12.26 11.80
CA ILE A 148 -26.39 -11.17 12.64
C ILE A 148 -27.31 -9.97 12.45
N SER A 149 -27.62 -9.24 13.52
CA SER A 149 -28.48 -8.06 13.42
C SER A 149 -27.85 -6.95 12.54
N CYS A 150 -28.68 -6.20 11.84
CA CYS A 150 -28.21 -5.06 11.04
C CYS A 150 -27.42 -4.06 11.91
N THR A 151 -27.85 -3.82 13.15
CA THR A 151 -27.16 -2.95 14.11
C THR A 151 -25.78 -3.46 14.52
N GLU A 152 -25.56 -4.76 14.51
CA GLU A 152 -24.23 -5.33 14.77
C GLU A 152 -23.35 -5.24 13.53
N LEU A 153 -23.88 -5.50 12.34
CA LEU A 153 -23.16 -5.32 11.08
C LEU A 153 -22.68 -3.88 10.87
N GLN A 154 -23.50 -2.90 11.25
CA GLN A 154 -23.17 -1.48 11.16
C GLN A 154 -22.00 -1.04 12.05
N LYS A 155 -21.60 -1.84 13.03
CA LYS A 155 -20.42 -1.55 13.86
C LYS A 155 -19.11 -1.80 13.11
N TYR A 156 -19.10 -2.68 12.11
CA TYR A 156 -17.90 -2.97 11.34
C TYR A 156 -17.56 -1.82 10.39
N SER A 157 -16.31 -1.38 10.42
CA SER A 157 -15.81 -0.35 9.51
C SER A 157 -15.66 -0.88 8.09
N ILE A 158 -15.32 -2.15 7.93
CA ILE A 158 -15.11 -2.81 6.64
C ILE A 158 -15.75 -4.19 6.68
N ILE A 159 -16.46 -4.56 5.60
CA ILE A 159 -16.93 -5.93 5.37
C ILE A 159 -16.27 -6.44 4.10
N LEU A 160 -15.39 -7.44 4.25
CA LEU A 160 -14.62 -8.05 3.17
C LEU A 160 -15.17 -9.42 2.82
N LEU A 161 -15.46 -9.65 1.54
CA LEU A 161 -15.89 -10.93 1.02
C LEU A 161 -14.81 -11.55 0.13
N TYR A 162 -14.66 -12.87 0.18
CA TYR A 162 -13.84 -13.59 -0.79
C TYR A 162 -14.37 -14.99 -1.11
N ALA A 163 -14.09 -15.42 -2.34
CA ALA A 163 -14.27 -16.80 -2.81
C ALA A 163 -12.90 -17.45 -3.04
N GLU A 164 -12.86 -18.62 -3.67
CA GLU A 164 -11.59 -19.32 -3.94
C GLU A 164 -10.75 -18.60 -4.99
N GLU A 165 -11.37 -18.35 -6.14
CA GLU A 165 -10.81 -17.52 -7.21
C GLU A 165 -11.66 -16.26 -7.25
N GLY A 166 -11.03 -15.12 -7.14
CA GLY A 166 -11.79 -13.86 -7.09
C GLY A 166 -12.19 -13.40 -8.47
N CYS A 167 -13.14 -12.46 -8.47
CA CYS A 167 -13.54 -11.71 -9.64
C CYS A 167 -12.36 -11.00 -10.27
N SER A 168 -12.30 -10.96 -11.58
CA SER A 168 -11.53 -9.96 -12.29
C SER A 168 -12.35 -8.68 -12.33
N PRO A 169 -11.73 -7.48 -12.27
CA PRO A 169 -12.45 -6.21 -12.36
C PRO A 169 -13.37 -6.19 -13.58
N VAL A 170 -14.54 -5.59 -13.43
CA VAL A 170 -15.52 -5.43 -14.52
C VAL A 170 -14.84 -4.79 -15.74
N GLY A 171 -14.86 -5.47 -16.87
CA GLY A 171 -14.21 -5.05 -18.13
C GLY A 171 -13.00 -5.89 -18.54
N SER A 172 -12.55 -6.85 -17.72
CA SER A 172 -11.58 -7.86 -18.14
C SER A 172 -12.26 -8.92 -18.99
N VAL A 173 -11.70 -9.25 -20.16
CA VAL A 173 -12.20 -10.28 -21.09
C VAL A 173 -12.21 -11.70 -20.47
N LYS A 174 -11.62 -11.86 -19.29
CA LYS A 174 -11.52 -13.12 -18.53
C LYS A 174 -12.35 -13.13 -17.25
N ALA A 175 -13.39 -12.30 -17.13
CA ALA A 175 -14.29 -12.34 -15.99
C ALA A 175 -14.94 -13.74 -15.90
N ARG A 176 -14.37 -14.63 -15.07
CA ARG A 176 -15.05 -15.85 -14.65
C ARG A 176 -16.24 -15.42 -13.79
N ALA A 177 -17.36 -16.06 -13.98
CA ALA A 177 -18.54 -15.80 -13.18
C ALA A 177 -18.20 -15.95 -11.69
N ASP A 178 -18.57 -14.91 -10.91
CA ASP A 178 -18.40 -14.92 -9.46
C ASP A 178 -19.07 -16.15 -8.84
N SER A 179 -18.51 -16.64 -7.75
CA SER A 179 -19.14 -17.69 -6.95
C SER A 179 -20.58 -17.29 -6.60
N PRO A 180 -21.59 -18.15 -6.83
CA PRO A 180 -22.99 -17.86 -6.48
C PRO A 180 -23.16 -17.49 -5.00
N ASP A 181 -22.37 -18.08 -4.13
CA ASP A 181 -22.39 -17.80 -2.69
C ASP A 181 -21.84 -16.41 -2.37
N LEU A 182 -20.78 -15.99 -3.04
CA LEU A 182 -20.23 -14.64 -2.90
C LEU A 182 -21.23 -13.59 -3.39
N GLN A 183 -21.84 -13.80 -4.55
CA GLN A 183 -22.86 -12.90 -5.09
C GLN A 183 -24.06 -12.78 -4.14
N ARG A 184 -24.55 -13.91 -3.63
CA ARG A 184 -25.64 -13.93 -2.66
C ARG A 184 -25.29 -13.11 -1.41
N CYS A 185 -24.10 -13.32 -0.82
CA CYS A 185 -23.65 -12.58 0.35
C CYS A 185 -23.56 -11.08 0.05
N PHE A 186 -22.99 -10.71 -1.08
CA PHE A 186 -22.86 -9.33 -1.50
C PHE A 186 -24.23 -8.64 -1.61
N PHE A 187 -25.17 -9.23 -2.34
CA PHE A 187 -26.50 -8.64 -2.52
C PHE A 187 -27.31 -8.57 -1.21
N GLN A 188 -27.21 -9.58 -0.35
CA GLN A 188 -27.91 -9.55 0.95
C GLN A 188 -27.36 -8.47 1.87
N LEU A 189 -26.04 -8.28 1.94
CA LEU A 189 -25.42 -7.20 2.71
C LEU A 189 -25.76 -5.83 2.14
N SER A 190 -25.71 -5.67 0.82
CA SER A 190 -26.07 -4.42 0.15
C SER A 190 -27.55 -4.07 0.37
N ALA A 191 -28.46 -5.06 0.37
CA ALA A 191 -29.88 -4.85 0.68
C ALA A 191 -30.13 -4.40 2.13
N LEU A 192 -29.19 -4.72 3.05
CA LEU A 192 -29.20 -4.24 4.44
C LEU A 192 -28.51 -2.87 4.61
N GLY A 193 -28.11 -2.23 3.52
CA GLY A 193 -27.46 -0.91 3.52
C GLY A 193 -25.96 -0.96 3.89
N MET A 194 -25.33 -2.16 3.84
CA MET A 194 -23.88 -2.30 3.99
C MET A 194 -23.19 -2.10 2.64
N ASP A 195 -21.91 -1.76 2.68
CA ASP A 195 -21.06 -1.56 1.50
C ASP A 195 -19.88 -2.57 1.53
N PRO A 196 -20.14 -3.85 1.19
CA PRO A 196 -19.11 -4.87 1.23
C PRO A 196 -18.12 -4.71 0.07
N VAL A 197 -16.85 -5.02 0.32
CA VAL A 197 -15.78 -5.07 -0.67
C VAL A 197 -15.39 -6.50 -0.99
N ILE A 198 -14.95 -6.77 -2.22
CA ILE A 198 -14.60 -8.10 -2.72
C ILE A 198 -13.10 -8.20 -2.96
N LEU A 199 -12.46 -9.24 -2.41
CA LEU A 199 -11.05 -9.52 -2.62
C LEU A 199 -10.79 -9.99 -4.05
N LEU A 200 -10.00 -9.22 -4.80
CA LEU A 200 -9.53 -9.58 -6.13
C LEU A 200 -8.61 -10.81 -6.08
N GLY A 201 -8.81 -11.74 -7.01
CA GLY A 201 -8.08 -13.01 -7.03
C GLY A 201 -8.44 -13.98 -5.90
N GLY A 202 -9.32 -13.59 -4.97
CA GLY A 202 -9.85 -14.42 -3.90
C GLY A 202 -8.81 -14.98 -2.94
N PHE A 203 -9.18 -16.07 -2.27
CA PHE A 203 -8.30 -16.77 -1.33
C PHE A 203 -7.00 -17.26 -1.98
N SER A 204 -7.08 -17.80 -3.18
CA SER A 204 -5.91 -18.34 -3.89
C SER A 204 -4.83 -17.31 -4.10
N ALA A 205 -5.19 -16.10 -4.56
CA ALA A 205 -4.22 -15.01 -4.76
C ALA A 205 -3.67 -14.50 -3.42
N PHE A 206 -4.51 -14.33 -2.41
CA PHE A 206 -4.08 -13.86 -1.09
C PHE A 206 -3.15 -14.87 -0.42
N ASN A 207 -3.51 -16.16 -0.42
CA ASN A 207 -2.72 -17.22 0.19
C ASN A 207 -1.37 -17.44 -0.53
N ALA A 208 -1.31 -17.22 -1.84
CA ALA A 208 -0.05 -17.30 -2.60
C ALA A 208 0.95 -16.21 -2.17
N LEU A 209 0.47 -15.01 -1.83
CA LEU A 209 1.30 -13.89 -1.41
C LEU A 209 1.58 -13.88 0.10
N TYR A 210 0.57 -14.21 0.91
CA TYR A 210 0.61 -14.07 2.38
C TYR A 210 0.14 -15.34 3.10
N PRO A 211 0.78 -16.52 2.86
CA PRO A 211 0.37 -17.78 3.50
C PRO A 211 0.43 -17.72 5.03
N PHE A 212 1.28 -16.86 5.58
CA PHE A 212 1.43 -16.64 7.02
C PHE A 212 0.27 -15.84 7.66
N LEU A 213 -0.62 -15.25 6.87
CA LEU A 213 -1.89 -14.65 7.29
C LEU A 213 -3.08 -15.57 7.02
N CYS A 214 -2.83 -16.84 6.67
CA CYS A 214 -3.84 -17.86 6.48
C CYS A 214 -3.69 -18.95 7.55
N THR A 215 -4.81 -19.48 8.05
CA THR A 215 -4.83 -20.40 9.16
C THR A 215 -6.04 -21.34 9.08
N PRO A 216 -5.95 -22.61 9.54
CA PRO A 216 -7.10 -23.46 9.76
C PRO A 216 -7.79 -23.16 11.12
N ARG A 217 -7.15 -22.35 11.97
CA ARG A 217 -7.60 -22.08 13.32
C ARG A 217 -8.54 -20.87 13.35
N MET A 218 -9.72 -21.04 13.90
CA MET A 218 -10.66 -19.94 14.11
C MET A 218 -10.14 -19.00 15.21
N VAL A 219 -9.96 -17.73 14.88
CA VAL A 219 -9.46 -16.66 15.77
C VAL A 219 -10.56 -15.61 15.90
N LEU A 220 -11.45 -15.77 16.89
CA LEU A 220 -12.60 -14.89 17.07
C LEU A 220 -12.54 -14.07 18.34
N LEU A 221 -11.91 -14.61 19.39
CA LEU A 221 -11.87 -13.96 20.70
C LEU A 221 -10.81 -12.86 20.75
N GLU A 222 -11.12 -11.77 21.43
CA GLU A 222 -10.21 -10.63 21.59
C GLU A 222 -8.83 -11.03 22.16
N PRO A 223 -8.70 -11.86 23.20
CA PRO A 223 -7.38 -12.29 23.69
C PRO A 223 -6.57 -13.06 22.64
N GLU A 224 -7.23 -13.85 21.80
CA GLU A 224 -6.55 -14.58 20.71
C GLU A 224 -6.05 -13.62 19.63
N ARG A 225 -6.82 -12.58 19.30
CA ARG A 225 -6.45 -11.55 18.34
C ARG A 225 -5.20 -10.77 18.75
N HIS A 226 -5.06 -10.47 20.06
CA HIS A 226 -3.87 -9.81 20.61
C HIS A 226 -2.59 -10.66 20.53
N THR A 227 -2.69 -11.96 20.25
CA THR A 227 -1.52 -12.80 19.99
C THR A 227 -1.07 -12.81 18.54
N LEU A 228 -1.82 -12.19 17.63
CA LEU A 228 -1.47 -12.12 16.22
C LEU A 228 -0.26 -11.23 15.99
N ILE A 229 0.55 -11.63 15.03
CA ILE A 229 1.71 -10.83 14.60
C ILE A 229 1.21 -9.72 13.68
N ILE A 230 1.60 -8.49 13.98
CA ILE A 230 1.38 -7.34 13.11
C ILE A 230 2.64 -7.11 12.28
N TYR A 231 2.53 -7.24 10.99
CA TYR A 231 3.63 -7.10 10.04
C TYR A 231 3.87 -5.63 9.67
N PRO A 232 5.09 -5.26 9.21
CA PRO A 232 5.36 -3.92 8.67
C PRO A 232 4.51 -3.66 7.42
N SER A 233 4.16 -2.39 7.19
CA SER A 233 3.37 -2.01 6.02
C SER A 233 4.15 -2.26 4.73
N GLU A 234 3.49 -2.83 3.72
CA GLU A 234 4.03 -3.05 2.39
C GLU A 234 3.86 -1.77 1.56
N ILE A 235 4.96 -1.14 1.20
CA ILE A 235 4.98 0.14 0.49
C ILE A 235 5.08 -0.05 -1.03
N LEU A 236 5.92 -0.99 -1.45
CA LEU A 236 5.98 -1.51 -2.82
C LEU A 236 5.81 -3.02 -2.76
N GLU A 237 4.91 -3.53 -3.58
CA GLU A 237 4.47 -4.91 -3.60
C GLU A 237 5.63 -5.91 -3.65
N GLY A 238 5.71 -6.76 -2.64
CA GLY A 238 6.75 -7.79 -2.48
C GLY A 238 8.19 -7.27 -2.39
N ALA A 239 8.40 -5.94 -2.29
CA ALA A 239 9.73 -5.35 -2.47
C ALA A 239 10.17 -4.44 -1.33
N LEU A 240 9.34 -3.46 -0.94
CA LEU A 240 9.69 -2.46 0.07
C LEU A 240 8.67 -2.44 1.20
N TYR A 241 9.15 -2.58 2.42
CA TYR A 241 8.37 -2.57 3.65
C TYR A 241 8.83 -1.44 4.58
N GLN A 242 7.90 -0.91 5.38
CA GLN A 242 8.23 0.08 6.41
C GLN A 242 7.62 -0.34 7.75
N GLY A 243 8.42 -0.28 8.82
CA GLY A 243 7.96 -0.72 10.13
C GLY A 243 8.72 -0.11 11.31
N SER A 244 8.43 -0.67 12.49
CA SER A 244 9.05 -0.33 13.76
C SER A 244 10.28 -1.19 14.06
N VAL A 245 11.05 -0.81 15.09
CA VAL A 245 12.18 -1.61 15.56
C VAL A 245 11.73 -2.99 16.09
N SER A 246 10.56 -3.07 16.72
CA SER A 246 10.02 -4.34 17.21
C SER A 246 9.74 -5.32 16.07
N GLN A 247 9.19 -4.84 14.96
CA GLN A 247 8.95 -5.63 13.75
C GLN A 247 10.27 -6.03 13.07
N ALA A 248 11.25 -5.12 13.00
CA ALA A 248 12.57 -5.40 12.43
C ALA A 248 13.39 -6.40 13.27
N SER A 249 13.04 -6.60 14.55
CA SER A 249 13.70 -7.53 15.47
C SER A 249 12.96 -8.87 15.64
N ASP A 250 11.80 -9.06 15.00
CA ASP A 250 11.09 -10.34 15.02
C ASP A 250 11.52 -11.22 13.85
N TYR A 251 12.23 -12.31 14.16
CA TYR A 251 12.71 -13.27 13.15
C TYR A 251 11.58 -13.88 12.31
N ARG A 252 10.38 -14.07 12.87
CA ARG A 252 9.22 -14.60 12.13
C ARG A 252 8.80 -13.65 11.02
N ILE A 253 8.81 -12.34 11.30
CA ILE A 253 8.51 -11.29 10.31
C ILE A 253 9.56 -11.31 9.19
N ILE A 254 10.83 -11.28 9.56
CA ILE A 254 11.94 -11.30 8.60
C ILE A 254 11.87 -12.52 7.69
N LYS A 255 11.62 -13.70 8.28
CA LYS A 255 11.50 -14.96 7.54
C LYS A 255 10.27 -14.98 6.63
N ASN A 256 9.09 -14.62 7.13
CA ASN A 256 7.83 -14.70 6.40
C ASN A 256 7.81 -13.71 5.21
N LEU A 257 8.36 -12.53 5.40
CA LEU A 257 8.47 -11.53 4.33
C LEU A 257 9.71 -11.72 3.44
N HIS A 258 10.57 -12.69 3.75
CA HIS A 258 11.84 -12.94 3.05
C HIS A 258 12.71 -11.68 2.95
N ILE A 259 12.78 -10.87 4.02
CA ILE A 259 13.59 -9.66 4.06
C ILE A 259 15.09 -10.04 3.89
N THR A 260 15.77 -9.33 3.02
CA THR A 260 17.20 -9.52 2.73
C THR A 260 18.04 -8.30 3.12
N HIS A 261 17.42 -7.11 3.07
CA HIS A 261 18.09 -5.84 3.33
C HIS A 261 17.29 -5.01 4.34
N VAL A 262 17.99 -4.30 5.19
CA VAL A 262 17.39 -3.46 6.22
C VAL A 262 18.02 -2.07 6.24
N VAL A 263 17.21 -1.03 6.21
CA VAL A 263 17.65 0.33 6.52
C VAL A 263 17.26 0.64 7.97
N ASN A 264 18.25 0.67 8.85
CA ASN A 264 18.09 1.01 10.26
C ASN A 264 18.28 2.53 10.45
N ALA A 265 17.17 3.26 10.55
CA ALA A 265 17.15 4.70 10.75
C ALA A 265 17.07 5.11 12.24
N THR A 266 17.49 4.24 13.17
CA THR A 266 17.56 4.55 14.60
C THR A 266 18.96 5.02 15.00
N ALA A 267 19.03 5.90 16.02
CA ALA A 267 20.32 6.30 16.58
C ALA A 267 20.99 5.17 17.39
N ASN A 268 20.19 4.48 18.23
CA ASN A 268 20.74 3.64 19.30
C ASN A 268 20.34 2.15 19.22
N SER A 269 19.34 1.78 18.39
CA SER A 269 18.95 0.37 18.31
C SER A 269 19.96 -0.44 17.51
N PRO A 270 20.45 -1.58 18.02
CA PRO A 270 21.37 -2.43 17.26
C PRO A 270 20.66 -3.09 16.08
N ASP A 271 21.47 -3.56 15.12
CA ASP A 271 20.98 -4.42 14.05
C ASP A 271 20.68 -5.80 14.62
N ALA A 272 19.44 -6.29 14.42
CA ALA A 272 18.98 -7.52 15.08
C ALA A 272 19.59 -8.79 14.47
N PHE A 273 19.89 -8.79 13.16
CA PHE A 273 20.37 -9.98 12.44
C PHE A 273 21.57 -9.67 11.55
N PRO A 274 22.69 -9.15 12.11
CA PRO A 274 23.82 -8.62 11.32
C PRO A 274 24.54 -9.68 10.48
N ASN A 275 24.43 -10.95 10.85
CA ASN A 275 25.11 -12.06 10.16
C ASN A 275 24.25 -12.64 9.01
N THR A 276 22.99 -12.25 8.88
CA THR A 276 22.05 -12.85 7.91
C THR A 276 21.45 -11.86 6.96
N LEU A 277 21.43 -10.58 7.32
CA LEU A 277 20.83 -9.50 6.53
C LEU A 277 21.87 -8.43 6.18
N CYS A 278 21.67 -7.79 5.04
CA CYS A 278 22.48 -6.64 4.63
C CYS A 278 21.90 -5.36 5.25
N TYR A 279 22.71 -4.63 6.02
CA TYR A 279 22.25 -3.43 6.72
C TYR A 279 22.85 -2.15 6.14
N LEU A 280 22.01 -1.11 6.09
CA LEU A 280 22.43 0.29 6.07
C LEU A 280 22.02 0.94 7.38
N ARG A 281 22.99 1.38 8.18
CA ARG A 281 22.76 2.05 9.45
C ARG A 281 22.97 3.55 9.31
N LEU A 282 21.94 4.35 9.62
CA LEU A 282 21.95 5.79 9.40
C LEU A 282 22.14 6.61 10.69
N CYS A 283 21.98 6.02 11.86
CA CYS A 283 22.16 6.65 13.17
C CYS A 283 21.41 7.99 13.34
N LEU A 284 20.15 8.05 12.92
CA LEU A 284 19.35 9.28 12.93
C LEU A 284 18.61 9.49 14.25
N SER A 285 18.59 10.73 14.74
CA SER A 285 17.74 11.21 15.84
C SER A 285 16.44 11.78 15.29
N ASP A 286 15.33 11.63 16.04
CA ASP A 286 14.03 12.19 15.64
C ASP A 286 13.80 13.55 16.29
N ASN A 287 14.53 14.57 15.88
CA ASN A 287 14.47 15.91 16.42
C ASN A 287 14.59 16.99 15.33
N ALA A 288 14.43 18.23 15.75
CA ALA A 288 14.46 19.40 14.86
C ALA A 288 15.86 19.77 14.35
N GLN A 289 16.92 19.22 14.90
CA GLN A 289 18.31 19.52 14.55
C GLN A 289 18.95 18.45 13.63
N GLN A 290 18.29 17.28 13.49
CA GLN A 290 18.83 16.20 12.67
C GLN A 290 18.90 16.58 11.20
N ASP A 291 20.08 16.47 10.62
CA ASP A 291 20.33 16.65 9.19
C ASP A 291 20.15 15.33 8.45
N LEU A 292 19.48 15.37 7.30
CA LEU A 292 19.21 14.21 6.42
C LEU A 292 19.89 14.32 5.05
N VAL A 293 20.60 15.43 4.76
CA VAL A 293 21.13 15.73 3.42
C VAL A 293 21.95 14.58 2.83
N GLU A 294 22.81 13.95 3.61
CA GLU A 294 23.59 12.79 3.16
C GLU A 294 22.81 11.48 3.28
N ALA A 295 21.93 11.36 4.28
CA ALA A 295 21.20 10.13 4.56
C ALA A 295 20.15 9.79 3.49
N LEU A 296 19.44 10.80 2.94
CA LEU A 296 18.41 10.60 1.94
C LEU A 296 18.94 9.93 0.65
N PRO A 297 19.95 10.50 -0.05
CA PRO A 297 20.48 9.90 -1.27
C PRO A 297 21.22 8.58 -1.00
N LEU A 298 21.88 8.43 0.16
CA LEU A 298 22.54 7.20 0.54
C LEU A 298 21.55 6.04 0.68
N ALA A 299 20.46 6.27 1.42
CA ALA A 299 19.41 5.27 1.62
C ALA A 299 18.69 4.94 0.32
N SER A 300 18.36 5.95 -0.49
CA SER A 300 17.71 5.75 -1.79
C SER A 300 18.56 4.86 -2.70
N ARG A 301 19.88 5.10 -2.79
CA ARG A 301 20.81 4.26 -3.55
C ARG A 301 20.90 2.83 -3.00
N PHE A 302 20.93 2.67 -1.66
CA PHE A 302 20.97 1.34 -1.04
C PHE A 302 19.69 0.54 -1.38
N ILE A 303 18.52 1.14 -1.20
CA ILE A 303 17.22 0.52 -1.53
C ILE A 303 17.19 0.16 -3.03
N SER A 304 17.54 1.12 -3.91
CA SER A 304 17.54 0.89 -5.36
C SER A 304 18.47 -0.26 -5.78
N ARG A 305 19.64 -0.37 -5.17
CA ARG A 305 20.57 -1.47 -5.45
C ARG A 305 20.02 -2.81 -5.00
N ALA A 306 19.44 -2.86 -3.80
CA ALA A 306 18.81 -4.07 -3.28
C ALA A 306 17.68 -4.58 -4.19
N LEU A 307 16.80 -3.68 -4.62
CA LEU A 307 15.65 -4.03 -5.48
C LEU A 307 16.04 -4.41 -6.91
N LYS A 308 17.19 -3.91 -7.42
CA LYS A 308 17.73 -4.23 -8.76
C LYS A 308 18.68 -5.44 -8.78
N ALA A 309 19.03 -5.98 -7.61
CA ALA A 309 19.88 -7.16 -7.53
C ALA A 309 19.20 -8.41 -8.09
N GLU A 310 19.99 -9.40 -8.49
CA GLU A 310 19.48 -10.70 -8.92
C GLU A 310 20.03 -11.80 -8.00
N PRO A 311 19.18 -12.50 -7.23
CA PRO A 311 17.74 -12.30 -7.12
C PRO A 311 17.38 -10.96 -6.45
N SER A 312 16.22 -10.39 -6.83
CA SER A 312 15.73 -9.12 -6.28
C SER A 312 15.64 -9.18 -4.75
N GLY A 313 16.21 -8.20 -4.08
CA GLY A 313 16.15 -8.10 -2.64
C GLY A 313 14.79 -7.57 -2.16
N ARG A 314 14.46 -7.89 -0.90
CA ARG A 314 13.31 -7.31 -0.18
C ARG A 314 13.83 -6.44 0.96
N VAL A 315 13.38 -5.19 0.99
CA VAL A 315 13.94 -4.17 1.88
C VAL A 315 12.94 -3.80 2.97
N LEU A 316 13.41 -3.78 4.21
CA LEU A 316 12.67 -3.22 5.34
C LEU A 316 13.33 -1.92 5.79
N VAL A 317 12.59 -0.81 5.76
CA VAL A 317 13.00 0.48 6.33
C VAL A 317 12.35 0.65 7.68
N HIS A 318 13.14 0.80 8.75
CA HIS A 318 12.58 0.97 10.08
C HIS A 318 13.23 2.10 10.88
N CYS A 319 12.48 2.64 11.82
CA CYS A 319 12.98 3.44 12.93
C CYS A 319 12.38 2.93 14.25
N SER A 320 12.31 3.72 15.30
CA SER A 320 11.74 3.24 16.57
C SER A 320 10.28 2.83 16.42
N MET A 321 9.42 3.71 15.90
CA MET A 321 7.98 3.49 15.71
C MET A 321 7.57 3.34 14.24
N GLY A 322 8.48 3.47 13.30
CA GLY A 322 8.15 3.41 11.87
C GLY A 322 7.30 4.59 11.36
N ARG A 323 7.38 5.79 11.97
CA ARG A 323 6.46 6.92 11.68
C ARG A 323 7.14 8.15 11.08
N SER A 324 8.31 8.55 11.60
CA SER A 324 8.95 9.81 11.23
C SER A 324 10.23 9.60 10.41
N ARG A 325 11.31 9.09 11.00
CA ARG A 325 12.61 8.87 10.33
C ARG A 325 12.52 7.91 9.15
N SER A 326 11.92 6.74 9.38
CA SER A 326 11.71 5.74 8.30
C SER A 326 10.83 6.30 7.18
N SER A 327 9.80 7.11 7.53
CA SER A 327 8.97 7.75 6.51
C SER A 327 9.76 8.77 5.67
N ALA A 328 10.64 9.57 6.29
CA ALA A 328 11.47 10.50 5.53
C ALA A 328 12.38 9.76 4.52
N ILE A 329 12.99 8.66 4.93
CA ILE A 329 13.81 7.80 4.05
C ILE A 329 12.96 7.18 2.92
N THR A 330 11.80 6.62 3.27
CA THR A 330 10.91 6.00 2.28
C THR A 330 10.38 7.02 1.27
N LEU A 331 10.03 8.23 1.72
CA LEU A 331 9.57 9.32 0.84
C LEU A 331 10.67 9.74 -0.14
N ALA A 332 11.90 9.95 0.33
CA ALA A 332 13.03 10.29 -0.54
C ALA A 332 13.24 9.22 -1.63
N PHE A 333 13.20 7.94 -1.26
CA PHE A 333 13.29 6.85 -2.21
C PHE A 333 12.13 6.85 -3.23
N LEU A 334 10.89 7.06 -2.79
CA LEU A 334 9.73 7.09 -3.70
C LEU A 334 9.81 8.28 -4.67
N MET A 335 10.23 9.46 -4.19
CA MET A 335 10.44 10.64 -5.04
C MET A 335 11.45 10.37 -6.15
N GLU A 336 12.60 9.79 -5.82
CA GLU A 336 13.66 9.47 -6.78
C GLU A 336 13.29 8.30 -7.69
N HIS A 337 12.74 7.22 -7.12
CA HIS A 337 12.47 5.99 -7.86
C HIS A 337 11.25 6.09 -8.80
N ARG A 338 10.23 6.86 -8.40
CA ARG A 338 8.98 7.05 -9.15
C ARG A 338 8.91 8.41 -9.84
N CYS A 339 9.91 9.26 -9.67
CA CYS A 339 9.88 10.66 -10.13
C CYS A 339 8.64 11.41 -9.63
N TRP A 340 8.22 11.16 -8.38
CA TRP A 340 7.04 11.77 -7.79
C TRP A 340 7.39 13.00 -6.97
N SER A 341 6.48 13.99 -6.95
CA SER A 341 6.54 15.07 -5.98
C SER A 341 6.42 14.52 -4.55
N LEU A 342 6.92 15.28 -3.58
CA LEU A 342 6.79 14.92 -2.16
C LEU A 342 5.32 14.71 -1.77
N LEU A 343 4.41 15.53 -2.29
CA LEU A 343 2.98 15.39 -2.01
C LEU A 343 2.43 14.05 -2.51
N ASN A 344 2.79 13.64 -3.73
CA ASN A 344 2.35 12.37 -4.30
C ASN A 344 2.97 11.17 -3.57
N ALA A 345 4.27 11.24 -3.26
CA ALA A 345 4.94 10.21 -2.46
C ALA A 345 4.33 10.08 -1.06
N LEU A 346 3.97 11.21 -0.43
CA LEU A 346 3.35 11.23 0.89
C LEU A 346 1.92 10.66 0.87
N ARG A 347 1.13 10.97 -0.15
CA ARG A 347 -0.22 10.39 -0.34
C ARG A 347 -0.10 8.87 -0.49
N TRP A 348 0.75 8.40 -1.40
CA TRP A 348 1.02 6.97 -1.58
C TRP A 348 1.44 6.27 -0.28
N LEU A 349 2.35 6.88 0.47
CA LEU A 349 2.85 6.30 1.71
C LEU A 349 1.75 6.28 2.80
N LYS A 350 0.95 7.35 2.92
CA LYS A 350 -0.16 7.41 3.88
C LYS A 350 -1.29 6.42 3.57
N GLU A 351 -1.57 6.17 2.31
CA GLU A 351 -2.54 5.13 1.90
C GLU A 351 -2.14 3.74 2.38
N ARG A 352 -0.85 3.44 2.40
CA ARG A 352 -0.30 2.13 2.80
C ARG A 352 0.06 2.04 4.27
N ARG A 353 0.40 3.17 4.85
CA ARG A 353 0.82 3.33 6.24
C ARG A 353 0.29 4.64 6.82
N ALA A 354 -0.90 4.60 7.33
CA ALA A 354 -1.63 5.78 7.79
C ALA A 354 -0.94 6.52 8.95
N CYS A 355 -0.19 5.83 9.80
CA CYS A 355 0.59 6.43 10.88
C CYS A 355 1.83 7.23 10.41
N THR A 356 2.04 7.37 9.09
CA THR A 356 3.14 8.15 8.51
C THR A 356 3.07 9.61 8.96
N ALA A 357 4.09 10.05 9.69
CA ALA A 357 4.18 11.41 10.23
C ALA A 357 5.64 11.84 10.36
N PRO A 358 6.33 12.22 9.27
CA PRO A 358 7.65 12.83 9.35
C PRO A 358 7.58 14.13 10.17
N ASN A 359 8.58 14.40 11.01
CA ASN A 359 8.61 15.66 11.73
C ASN A 359 8.78 16.86 10.76
N VAL A 360 8.43 18.06 11.22
CA VAL A 360 8.41 19.27 10.37
C VAL A 360 9.79 19.60 9.78
N ASN A 361 10.88 19.32 10.52
CA ASN A 361 12.23 19.53 10.00
C ASN A 361 12.53 18.56 8.84
N PHE A 362 12.12 17.32 8.95
CA PHE A 362 12.29 16.33 7.88
C PHE A 362 11.46 16.69 6.63
N LEU A 363 10.24 17.18 6.82
CA LEU A 363 9.44 17.68 5.69
C LEU A 363 10.11 18.84 4.96
N ARG A 364 10.72 19.79 5.70
CA ARG A 364 11.46 20.90 5.07
C ARG A 364 12.68 20.40 4.29
N GLN A 365 13.42 19.43 4.82
CA GLN A 365 14.57 18.84 4.13
C GLN A 365 14.14 18.02 2.90
N LEU A 366 13.00 17.33 2.96
CA LEU A 366 12.42 16.64 1.81
C LEU A 366 11.98 17.61 0.71
N LEU A 367 11.45 18.80 1.04
CA LEU A 367 11.16 19.85 0.05
C LEU A 367 12.45 20.39 -0.62
N THR A 368 13.54 20.48 0.13
CA THR A 368 14.84 20.85 -0.44
C THR A 368 15.38 19.70 -1.32
N TYR A 369 15.18 18.46 -0.91
CA TYR A 369 15.54 17.29 -1.72
C TYR A 369 14.72 17.19 -3.00
N GLU A 370 13.42 17.51 -2.95
CA GLU A 370 12.56 17.65 -4.13
C GLU A 370 13.14 18.65 -5.14
N GLU A 371 13.53 19.83 -4.65
CA GLU A 371 14.15 20.88 -5.49
C GLU A 371 15.49 20.42 -6.11
N GLN A 372 16.28 19.65 -5.38
CA GLN A 372 17.53 19.05 -5.92
C GLN A 372 17.25 18.00 -7.00
N LEU A 373 16.18 17.19 -6.86
CA LEU A 373 15.84 16.13 -7.82
C LEU A 373 15.23 16.70 -9.11
N PHE A 374 14.37 17.71 -9.00
CA PHE A 374 13.53 18.20 -10.12
C PHE A 374 13.86 19.61 -10.59
N GLY A 375 14.82 20.29 -9.97
CA GLY A 375 15.20 21.67 -10.29
C GLY A 375 14.22 22.71 -9.79
N SER A 376 13.09 22.30 -9.19
CA SER A 376 12.06 23.19 -8.64
C SER A 376 11.29 22.50 -7.51
N ARG A 377 10.67 23.28 -6.64
CA ARG A 377 9.72 22.77 -5.63
C ARG A 377 8.37 22.54 -6.27
N LEU A 378 7.93 21.31 -6.31
CA LEU A 378 6.63 20.90 -6.82
C LEU A 378 5.55 20.87 -5.75
N THR A 379 5.97 20.81 -4.47
CA THR A 379 5.09 20.68 -3.29
C THR A 379 5.20 21.94 -2.41
N CYS A 380 4.04 22.45 -1.97
CA CYS A 380 3.98 23.47 -0.92
C CYS A 380 3.76 22.84 0.47
N LEU A 381 4.37 23.40 1.51
CA LEU A 381 4.19 22.89 2.88
C LEU A 381 2.73 22.93 3.35
N ASP A 382 1.96 23.90 2.87
CA ASP A 382 0.53 24.04 3.20
C ASP A 382 -0.33 22.94 2.57
N ASP A 383 0.07 22.38 1.43
CA ASP A 383 -0.62 21.25 0.78
C ASP A 383 -0.45 19.94 1.57
N ILE A 384 0.65 19.83 2.33
CA ILE A 384 0.92 18.69 3.21
C ILE A 384 0.08 18.73 4.49
N ARG A 385 -0.31 19.93 4.94
CA ARG A 385 -1.05 20.16 6.19
C ARG A 385 -2.57 20.02 6.03
N ARG A 386 -3.06 20.05 4.81
CA ARG A 386 -4.47 19.83 4.45
C ARG A 386 -4.75 18.34 4.32
#